data_32de382efb0ef2bd6e107f10c4bb9a24
#
_entry.id   32de382efb0ef2bd6e107f10c4bb9a24
#
_cell.length_a   1.000
_cell.length_b   1.000
_cell.length_c   1.000
_cell.angle_alpha   90.00
_cell.angle_beta   90.00
_cell.angle_gamma   90.00
#
_symmetry.space_group_name_H-M   'P 1'
#
loop_
_entity.id
_entity.type
_entity.pdbx_description
1 polymer ?
#
loop_
_entity_poly.entity_id
_entity_poly.type
_entity_poly.pdbx_seq_one_letter_code
_entity_poly.pdbx_strand_id
1 'polypeptide(L)'
;MFDGLIYAAFYGFLLAFALGPVFFTLIETAITKGIRAALVFDLGALSADIIFILIAFYSTSRVLDKVKNDPGLLIFGGVILMVYGVISYIRTSKSFFRIAREHYAITAKKNFGSLFLKGFLLNFINFGVLIGWIGTLIMANALTSTDRGVFLFIVTVLITFFSIDLLKIVL
;
A
#
# COMPACT_ATOMS: atom_id res chain seq x y z
N MET A 1 -20.47 -12.94 -7.66
CA MET A 1 -19.12 -13.38 -7.29
C MET A 1 -18.06 -12.96 -8.32
N PHE A 2 -18.28 -13.22 -9.62
CA PHE A 2 -17.34 -12.78 -10.67
C PHE A 2 -17.16 -11.25 -10.74
N ASP A 3 -18.24 -10.49 -10.65
CA ASP A 3 -18.17 -9.02 -10.69
C ASP A 3 -17.32 -8.45 -9.56
N GLY A 4 -17.42 -9.02 -8.35
CA GLY A 4 -16.59 -8.60 -7.21
C GLY A 4 -15.09 -8.83 -7.44
N LEU A 5 -14.70 -9.91 -8.13
CA LEU A 5 -13.30 -10.19 -8.44
C LEU A 5 -12.75 -9.26 -9.53
N ILE A 6 -13.58 -8.86 -10.49
CA ILE A 6 -13.20 -7.85 -11.51
C ILE A 6 -12.93 -6.50 -10.83
N TYR A 7 -13.84 -6.08 -9.94
CA TYR A 7 -13.62 -4.85 -9.15
C TYR A 7 -12.36 -4.94 -8.27
N ALA A 8 -12.11 -6.10 -7.66
CA ALA A 8 -10.89 -6.32 -6.86
C ALA A 8 -9.62 -6.19 -7.71
N ALA A 9 -9.60 -6.82 -8.90
CA ALA A 9 -8.46 -6.73 -9.82
C ALA A 9 -8.23 -5.28 -10.29
N PHE A 10 -9.30 -4.58 -10.68
CA PHE A 10 -9.20 -3.17 -11.08
C PHE A 10 -8.73 -2.28 -9.93
N TYR A 11 -9.22 -2.51 -8.72
CA TYR A 11 -8.79 -1.77 -7.54
C TYR A 11 -7.32 -2.04 -7.18
N GLY A 12 -6.88 -3.30 -7.24
CA GLY A 12 -5.47 -3.66 -7.06
C GLY A 12 -4.55 -3.02 -8.10
N PHE A 13 -5.02 -2.94 -9.36
CA PHE A 13 -4.32 -2.19 -10.41
C PHE A 13 -4.17 -0.71 -10.05
N LEU A 14 -5.24 -0.05 -9.61
CA LEU A 14 -5.19 1.37 -9.21
C LEU A 14 -4.26 1.59 -8.02
N LEU A 15 -4.32 0.71 -7.01
CA LEU A 15 -3.43 0.79 -5.84
C LEU A 15 -1.96 0.70 -6.20
N ALA A 16 -1.60 -0.13 -7.17
CA ALA A 16 -0.22 -0.26 -7.63
C ALA A 16 0.35 1.04 -8.20
N PHE A 17 -0.49 1.96 -8.67
CA PHE A 17 -0.07 3.29 -9.13
C PHE A 17 -0.24 4.38 -8.08
N ALA A 18 -0.55 4.03 -6.84
CA ALA A 18 -0.58 5.01 -5.75
C ALA A 18 0.82 5.60 -5.53
N LEU A 19 0.96 6.88 -5.89
CA LEU A 19 2.24 7.59 -5.83
C LEU A 19 2.62 7.88 -4.38
N GLY A 20 3.51 7.07 -3.85
CA GLY A 20 4.01 7.19 -2.49
C GLY A 20 5.51 6.92 -2.39
N PRO A 21 6.10 7.05 -1.19
CA PRO A 21 7.54 6.83 -1.00
C PRO A 21 7.97 5.39 -1.37
N VAL A 22 7.11 4.41 -1.19
CA VAL A 22 7.37 3.01 -1.58
C VAL A 22 7.48 2.88 -3.08
N PHE A 23 6.52 3.45 -3.84
CA PHE A 23 6.49 3.44 -5.30
C PHE A 23 7.80 3.97 -5.90
N PHE A 24 8.21 5.17 -5.50
CA PHE A 24 9.43 5.79 -6.02
C PHE A 24 10.69 5.02 -5.62
N THR A 25 10.77 4.54 -4.37
CA THR A 25 11.93 3.77 -3.90
C THR A 25 12.03 2.41 -4.58
N LEU A 26 10.89 1.79 -4.93
CA LEU A 26 10.85 0.54 -5.69
C LEU A 26 11.49 0.72 -7.06
N ILE A 27 11.01 1.70 -7.83
CA ILE A 27 11.55 2.02 -9.17
C ILE A 27 13.03 2.40 -9.10
N GLU A 28 13.39 3.27 -8.14
CA GLU A 28 14.78 3.65 -7.90
C GLU A 28 15.65 2.42 -7.63
N THR A 29 15.19 1.52 -6.76
CA THR A 29 15.92 0.31 -6.40
C THR A 29 16.07 -0.61 -7.62
N ALA A 30 15.04 -0.73 -8.46
CA ALA A 30 15.09 -1.51 -9.68
C ALA A 30 16.16 -0.97 -10.64
N ILE A 31 16.17 0.33 -10.88
CA ILE A 31 17.11 0.99 -11.80
C ILE A 31 18.55 0.96 -11.27
N THR A 32 18.74 1.27 -9.97
CA THR A 32 20.09 1.47 -9.41
C THR A 32 20.73 0.19 -8.89
N LYS A 33 19.96 -0.76 -8.38
CA LYS A 33 20.43 -1.99 -7.72
C LYS A 33 20.00 -3.27 -8.45
N GLY A 34 19.12 -3.13 -9.43
CA GLY A 34 18.64 -4.21 -10.29
C GLY A 34 17.46 -4.97 -9.69
N ILE A 35 16.86 -5.81 -10.54
CA ILE A 35 15.60 -6.52 -10.31
C ILE A 35 15.58 -7.28 -8.97
N ARG A 36 16.63 -8.06 -8.66
CA ARG A 36 16.67 -8.86 -7.42
C ARG A 36 16.61 -8.00 -6.16
N ALA A 37 17.24 -6.84 -6.17
CA ALA A 37 17.25 -5.91 -5.05
C ALA A 37 15.87 -5.26 -4.87
N ALA A 38 15.21 -4.90 -5.97
CA ALA A 38 13.86 -4.35 -5.98
C ALA A 38 12.83 -5.38 -5.49
N LEU A 39 12.93 -6.64 -5.93
CA LEU A 39 12.08 -7.72 -5.45
C LEU A 39 12.16 -7.91 -3.93
N VAL A 40 13.37 -7.88 -3.37
CA VAL A 40 13.56 -8.02 -1.92
C VAL A 40 12.99 -6.83 -1.16
N PHE A 41 13.14 -5.63 -1.70
CA PHE A 41 12.53 -4.41 -1.15
C PHE A 41 11.00 -4.53 -1.17
N ASP A 42 10.43 -4.95 -2.29
CA ASP A 42 8.99 -5.10 -2.50
C ASP A 42 8.38 -6.16 -1.58
N LEU A 43 9.04 -7.31 -1.41
CA LEU A 43 8.65 -8.33 -0.43
C LEU A 43 8.63 -7.77 1.01
N GLY A 44 9.53 -6.86 1.34
CA GLY A 44 9.49 -6.14 2.61
C GLY A 44 8.23 -5.28 2.73
N ALA A 45 7.91 -4.49 1.71
CA ALA A 45 6.70 -3.67 1.67
C ALA A 45 5.42 -4.52 1.75
N LEU A 46 5.35 -5.60 0.96
CA LEU A 46 4.23 -6.55 0.97
C LEU A 46 4.02 -7.20 2.35
N SER A 47 5.10 -7.48 3.09
CA SER A 47 4.99 -8.00 4.46
C SER A 47 4.30 -7.00 5.41
N ALA A 48 4.53 -5.71 5.25
CA ALA A 48 3.82 -4.66 5.99
C ALA A 48 2.35 -4.56 5.57
N ASP A 49 2.05 -4.72 4.26
CA ASP A 49 0.67 -4.77 3.77
C ASP A 49 -0.12 -5.91 4.41
N ILE A 50 0.47 -7.10 4.47
CA ILE A 50 -0.16 -8.26 5.12
C ILE A 50 -0.49 -7.96 6.58
N ILE A 51 0.42 -7.33 7.33
CA ILE A 51 0.16 -6.92 8.72
C ILE A 51 -0.98 -5.91 8.77
N PHE A 52 -1.00 -4.93 7.89
CA PHE A 52 -2.09 -3.94 7.85
C PHE A 52 -3.43 -4.55 7.49
N ILE A 53 -3.47 -5.51 6.56
CA ILE A 53 -4.68 -6.27 6.23
C ILE A 53 -5.18 -7.01 7.46
N LEU A 54 -4.32 -7.68 8.21
CA LEU A 54 -4.71 -8.36 9.44
C LEU A 54 -5.25 -7.38 10.48
N ILE A 55 -4.56 -6.28 10.72
CA ILE A 55 -5.03 -5.23 11.64
C ILE A 55 -6.39 -4.70 11.18
N ALA A 56 -6.54 -4.38 9.89
CA ALA A 56 -7.78 -3.87 9.33
C ALA A 56 -8.91 -4.90 9.43
N PHE A 57 -8.64 -6.18 9.15
CA PHE A 57 -9.63 -7.26 9.25
C PHE A 57 -10.18 -7.42 10.67
N TYR A 58 -9.31 -7.43 11.68
CA TYR A 58 -9.74 -7.52 13.08
C TYR A 58 -10.39 -6.24 13.61
N SER A 59 -10.05 -5.09 13.04
CA SER A 59 -10.59 -3.79 13.48
C SER A 59 -11.93 -3.47 12.80
N THR A 60 -12.10 -3.89 11.55
CA THR A 60 -13.23 -3.46 10.70
C THR A 60 -14.58 -3.94 11.23
N SER A 61 -14.66 -5.15 11.76
CA SER A 61 -15.92 -5.67 12.32
C SER A 61 -16.43 -4.87 13.52
N ARG A 62 -15.54 -4.34 14.35
CA ARG A 62 -15.89 -3.52 15.52
C ARG A 62 -16.07 -2.04 15.21
N VAL A 63 -15.34 -1.54 14.23
CA VAL A 63 -15.35 -0.11 13.83
C VAL A 63 -16.53 0.19 12.93
N LEU A 64 -16.87 -0.71 11.98
CA LEU A 64 -17.99 -0.53 11.06
C LEU A 64 -19.33 -0.35 11.78
N ASP A 65 -19.58 -1.12 12.82
CA ASP A 65 -20.85 -1.02 13.57
C ASP A 65 -20.97 0.31 14.34
N LYS A 66 -19.84 0.87 14.78
CA LYS A 66 -19.82 2.18 15.45
C LYS A 66 -19.87 3.34 14.46
N VAL A 67 -19.10 3.26 13.36
CA VAL A 67 -18.98 4.34 12.36
C VAL A 67 -20.24 4.50 11.54
N LYS A 68 -20.96 3.41 11.22
CA LYS A 68 -22.25 3.50 10.48
C LYS A 68 -23.32 4.30 11.22
N ASN A 69 -23.24 4.34 12.55
CA ASN A 69 -24.25 4.97 13.41
C ASN A 69 -23.81 6.34 13.95
N ASP A 70 -22.61 6.81 13.66
CA ASP A 70 -22.10 8.09 14.15
C ASP A 70 -21.52 8.95 13.01
N PRO A 71 -22.31 9.92 12.49
CA PRO A 71 -21.87 10.87 11.47
C PRO A 71 -20.63 11.67 11.88
N GLY A 72 -20.45 11.92 13.19
CA GLY A 72 -19.29 12.66 13.71
C GLY A 72 -17.98 11.91 13.48
N LEU A 73 -17.98 10.59 13.64
CA LEU A 73 -16.81 9.74 13.36
C LEU A 73 -16.45 9.74 11.86
N LEU A 74 -17.45 9.77 10.97
CA LEU A 74 -17.22 9.87 9.52
C LEU A 74 -16.58 11.19 9.13
N ILE A 75 -17.09 12.30 9.68
CA ILE A 75 -16.53 13.64 9.42
C ILE A 75 -15.12 13.73 9.99
N PHE A 76 -14.90 13.28 11.22
CA PHE A 76 -13.59 13.28 11.87
C PHE A 76 -12.56 12.43 11.10
N GLY A 77 -12.94 11.22 10.66
CA GLY A 77 -12.12 10.36 9.82
C GLY A 77 -11.79 11.01 8.46
N GLY A 78 -12.77 11.66 7.83
CA GLY A 78 -12.58 12.40 6.58
C GLY A 78 -11.61 13.57 6.73
N VAL A 79 -11.70 14.34 7.81
CA VAL A 79 -10.77 15.44 8.11
C VAL A 79 -9.35 14.92 8.34
N ILE A 80 -9.18 13.84 9.12
CA ILE A 80 -7.87 13.21 9.34
C ILE A 80 -7.26 12.75 8.00
N LEU A 81 -8.06 12.11 7.15
CA LEU A 81 -7.63 11.67 5.82
C LEU A 81 -7.18 12.84 4.93
N MET A 82 -7.93 13.93 4.94
CA MET A 82 -7.62 15.13 4.16
C MET A 82 -6.31 15.76 4.65
N VAL A 83 -6.16 15.96 5.97
CA VAL A 83 -4.94 16.50 6.58
C VAL A 83 -3.74 15.58 6.29
N TYR A 84 -3.91 14.27 6.45
CA TYR A 84 -2.88 13.29 6.13
C TYR A 84 -2.49 13.34 4.64
N GLY A 85 -3.46 13.41 3.74
CA GLY A 85 -3.22 13.51 2.30
C GLY A 85 -2.39 14.75 1.94
N VAL A 86 -2.73 15.91 2.50
CA VAL A 86 -1.99 17.16 2.30
C VAL A 86 -0.56 17.06 2.85
N ILE A 87 -0.39 16.55 4.08
CA ILE A 87 0.94 16.37 4.70
C ILE A 87 1.79 15.38 3.91
N SER A 88 1.19 14.26 3.48
CA SER A 88 1.86 13.24 2.68
C SER A 88 2.31 13.81 1.33
N TYR A 89 1.45 14.56 0.66
CA TYR A 89 1.79 15.24 -0.60
C TYR A 89 2.97 16.21 -0.45
N ILE A 90 2.95 17.07 0.57
CA ILE A 90 4.03 18.03 0.85
C ILE A 90 5.35 17.31 1.16
N ARG A 91 5.31 16.24 1.97
CA ARG A 91 6.49 15.45 2.32
C ARG A 91 7.06 14.71 1.12
N THR A 92 6.21 14.08 0.33
CA THR A 92 6.62 13.34 -0.87
C THR A 92 7.25 14.25 -1.92
N SER A 93 6.66 15.43 -2.16
CA SER A 93 7.23 16.42 -3.06
C SER A 93 8.63 16.88 -2.63
N LYS A 94 8.81 17.18 -1.33
CA LYS A 94 10.12 17.58 -0.79
C LYS A 94 11.15 16.44 -0.82
N SER A 95 10.73 15.21 -0.55
CA SER A 95 11.59 14.03 -0.57
C SER A 95 12.05 13.70 -1.99
N PHE A 96 11.19 13.81 -2.98
CA PHE A 96 11.52 13.58 -4.39
C PHE A 96 12.67 14.48 -4.88
N PHE A 97 12.61 15.78 -4.59
CA PHE A 97 13.68 16.72 -4.95
C PHE A 97 15.00 16.43 -4.23
N ARG A 98 14.96 15.94 -2.99
CA ARG A 98 16.16 15.57 -2.23
C ARG A 98 16.79 14.27 -2.73
N ILE A 99 15.99 13.26 -3.01
CA ILE A 99 16.42 11.98 -3.56
C ILE A 99 17.06 12.18 -4.94
N ALA A 100 16.46 12.98 -5.81
CA ALA A 100 17.03 13.30 -7.12
C ALA A 100 18.40 14.01 -7.04
N ARG A 101 18.68 14.71 -5.95
CA ARG A 101 19.94 15.44 -5.72
C ARG A 101 21.06 14.57 -5.11
N GLU A 102 20.71 13.61 -4.26
CA GLU A 102 21.68 12.76 -3.54
C GLU A 102 22.12 11.51 -4.34
N HIS A 103 21.53 11.28 -5.53
CA HIS A 103 21.63 10.01 -6.26
C HIS A 103 22.93 9.75 -7.00
N TYR A 104 23.91 10.65 -6.98
CA TYR A 104 25.18 10.44 -7.70
C TYR A 104 26.28 9.72 -6.92
N ALA A 105 26.02 9.25 -5.70
CA ALA A 105 27.13 8.89 -4.80
C ALA A 105 27.04 7.55 -4.05
N ILE A 106 26.23 6.55 -4.44
CA ILE A 106 26.29 5.28 -3.68
C ILE A 106 26.23 4.05 -4.59
N THR A 107 27.40 3.53 -4.97
CA THR A 107 27.64 2.10 -5.17
C THR A 107 27.56 1.36 -3.83
N ALA A 108 26.40 1.32 -3.23
CA ALA A 108 26.22 0.65 -1.94
C ALA A 108 26.09 -0.86 -2.15
N LYS A 109 26.95 -1.61 -1.44
CA LYS A 109 26.88 -3.07 -1.29
C LYS A 109 25.44 -3.55 -1.17
N LYS A 110 25.02 -4.49 -2.02
CA LYS A 110 23.66 -5.08 -2.02
C LYS A 110 23.45 -5.88 -0.73
N ASN A 111 22.95 -5.25 0.31
CA ASN A 111 22.52 -5.95 1.52
C ASN A 111 21.01 -6.20 1.43
N PHE A 112 20.63 -7.41 1.04
CA PHE A 112 19.23 -7.80 0.87
C PHE A 112 18.41 -7.68 2.16
N GLY A 113 18.98 -8.01 3.33
CA GLY A 113 18.29 -7.83 4.60
C GLY A 113 17.96 -6.37 4.90
N SER A 114 18.88 -5.47 4.60
CA SER A 114 18.66 -4.02 4.74
C SER A 114 17.61 -3.51 3.75
N LEU A 115 17.57 -4.05 2.52
CA LEU A 115 16.57 -3.68 1.52
C LEU A 115 15.17 -4.15 1.92
N PHE A 116 15.03 -5.39 2.40
CA PHE A 116 13.78 -5.91 2.94
C PHE A 116 13.28 -5.03 4.09
N LEU A 117 14.14 -4.78 5.08
CA LEU A 117 13.78 -3.94 6.22
C LEU A 117 13.42 -2.51 5.80
N LYS A 118 14.12 -1.95 4.81
CA LYS A 118 13.80 -0.63 4.26
C LYS A 118 12.41 -0.61 3.62
N GLY A 119 12.07 -1.62 2.81
CA GLY A 119 10.74 -1.76 2.20
C GLY A 119 9.67 -1.90 3.27
N PHE A 120 9.88 -2.81 4.20
CA PHE A 120 8.97 -3.02 5.33
C PHE A 120 8.72 -1.75 6.13
N LEU A 121 9.77 -1.10 6.63
CA LEU A 121 9.64 0.09 7.47
C LEU A 121 9.03 1.26 6.71
N LEU A 122 9.43 1.46 5.45
CA LEU A 122 8.92 2.56 4.64
C LEU A 122 7.40 2.42 4.40
N ASN A 123 6.93 1.19 4.21
CA ASN A 123 5.50 0.91 4.06
C ASN A 123 4.77 0.92 5.41
N PHE A 124 5.38 0.34 6.46
CA PHE A 124 4.77 0.24 7.78
C PHE A 124 4.59 1.59 8.47
N ILE A 125 5.50 2.54 8.26
CA ILE A 125 5.39 3.92 8.79
C ILE A 125 4.39 4.74 7.95
N ASN A 126 3.99 4.26 6.77
CA ASN A 126 3.06 4.96 5.89
C ASN A 126 1.61 4.70 6.32
N PHE A 127 1.09 5.56 7.19
CA PHE A 127 -0.30 5.48 7.67
C PHE A 127 -1.35 5.47 6.55
N GLY A 128 -1.04 6.04 5.39
CA GLY A 128 -1.93 6.02 4.22
C GLY A 128 -2.18 4.62 3.70
N VAL A 129 -1.22 3.73 3.83
CA VAL A 129 -1.36 2.33 3.44
C VAL A 129 -2.35 1.60 4.36
N LEU A 130 -2.24 1.79 5.68
CA LEU A 130 -3.21 1.24 6.64
C LEU A 130 -4.63 1.71 6.33
N ILE A 131 -4.82 3.00 6.07
CA ILE A 131 -6.11 3.58 5.72
C ILE A 131 -6.61 3.01 4.38
N GLY A 132 -5.73 2.85 3.41
CA GLY A 132 -6.03 2.19 2.13
C GLY A 132 -6.56 0.77 2.33
N TRP A 133 -5.91 -0.03 3.19
CA TRP A 133 -6.37 -1.39 3.48
C TRP A 133 -7.68 -1.44 4.26
N ILE A 134 -7.93 -0.49 5.18
CA ILE A 134 -9.24 -0.36 5.84
C ILE A 134 -10.33 -0.04 4.79
N GLY A 135 -10.06 0.91 3.88
CA GLY A 135 -10.97 1.23 2.78
C GLY A 135 -11.23 0.04 1.85
N THR A 136 -10.19 -0.73 1.53
CA THR A 136 -10.29 -1.96 0.74
C THR A 136 -11.21 -2.99 1.41
N LEU A 137 -11.09 -3.18 2.72
CA LEU A 137 -11.94 -4.09 3.49
C LEU A 137 -13.41 -3.61 3.57
N ILE A 138 -13.63 -2.31 3.73
CA ILE A 138 -14.97 -1.73 3.69
C ILE A 138 -15.61 -1.99 2.33
N MET A 139 -14.87 -1.77 1.24
CA MET A 139 -15.32 -2.03 -0.13
C MET A 139 -15.59 -3.52 -0.37
N ALA A 140 -14.71 -4.41 0.11
CA ALA A 140 -14.90 -5.85 0.03
C ALA A 140 -16.21 -6.28 0.71
N ASN A 141 -16.46 -5.79 1.92
CA ASN A 141 -17.71 -6.08 2.67
C ASN A 141 -18.97 -5.49 2.00
N ALA A 142 -18.84 -4.36 1.29
CA ALA A 142 -19.96 -3.77 0.55
C ALA A 142 -20.31 -4.55 -0.73
N LEU A 143 -19.30 -5.13 -1.38
CA LEU A 143 -19.47 -5.85 -2.66
C LEU A 143 -19.67 -7.36 -2.50
N THR A 144 -19.40 -7.91 -1.31
CA THR A 144 -19.52 -9.34 -1.04
C THR A 144 -20.30 -9.58 0.24
N SER A 145 -21.17 -10.59 0.21
CA SER A 145 -22.08 -10.89 1.32
C SER A 145 -21.53 -12.01 2.25
N THR A 146 -20.32 -12.49 2.00
CA THR A 146 -19.75 -13.65 2.71
C THR A 146 -18.27 -13.41 3.08
N ASP A 147 -17.84 -13.92 4.23
CA ASP A 147 -16.44 -13.86 4.67
C ASP A 147 -15.48 -14.44 3.63
N ARG A 148 -15.89 -15.52 2.97
CA ARG A 148 -15.11 -16.11 1.86
C ARG A 148 -15.00 -15.14 0.68
N GLY A 149 -16.05 -14.39 0.38
CA GLY A 149 -16.04 -13.35 -0.66
C GLY A 149 -15.08 -12.22 -0.31
N VAL A 150 -15.10 -11.74 0.92
CA VAL A 150 -14.17 -10.72 1.42
C VAL A 150 -12.72 -11.22 1.32
N PHE A 151 -12.44 -12.44 1.76
CA PHE A 151 -11.10 -13.03 1.66
C PHE A 151 -10.62 -13.12 0.22
N LEU A 152 -11.46 -13.63 -0.70
CA LEU A 152 -11.12 -13.72 -2.12
C LEU A 152 -10.90 -12.34 -2.75
N PHE A 153 -11.69 -11.34 -2.36
CA PHE A 153 -11.50 -9.96 -2.81
C PHE A 153 -10.12 -9.43 -2.42
N ILE A 154 -9.75 -9.54 -1.14
CA ILE A 154 -8.45 -9.07 -0.64
C ILE A 154 -7.29 -9.80 -1.30
N VAL A 155 -7.37 -11.12 -1.44
CA VAL A 155 -6.34 -11.92 -2.11
C VAL A 155 -6.18 -11.50 -3.58
N THR A 156 -7.29 -11.23 -4.28
CA THR A 156 -7.26 -10.77 -5.67
C THR A 156 -6.62 -9.38 -5.78
N VAL A 157 -6.96 -8.45 -4.87
CA VAL A 157 -6.31 -7.12 -4.80
C VAL A 157 -4.80 -7.27 -4.62
N LEU A 158 -4.35 -8.09 -3.63
CA LEU A 158 -2.93 -8.31 -3.36
C LEU A 158 -2.18 -8.93 -4.55
N ILE A 159 -2.75 -9.96 -5.17
CA ILE A 159 -2.13 -10.62 -6.32
C ILE A 159 -1.99 -9.65 -7.48
N THR A 160 -3.04 -8.89 -7.78
CA THR A 160 -3.00 -7.91 -8.87
C THR A 160 -1.99 -6.80 -8.58
N PHE A 161 -2.04 -6.23 -7.38
CA PHE A 161 -1.10 -5.20 -6.92
C PHE A 161 0.35 -5.67 -7.08
N PHE A 162 0.69 -6.83 -6.51
CA PHE A 162 2.03 -7.40 -6.59
C PHE A 162 2.45 -7.75 -8.02
N SER A 163 1.53 -8.25 -8.86
CA SER A 163 1.81 -8.54 -10.27
C SER A 163 2.20 -7.28 -11.05
N ILE A 164 1.53 -6.16 -10.77
CA ILE A 164 1.88 -4.86 -11.39
C ILE A 164 3.21 -4.33 -10.85
N ASP A 165 3.52 -4.53 -9.56
CA ASP A 165 4.82 -4.16 -9.02
C ASP A 165 5.96 -4.95 -9.67
N LEU A 166 5.76 -6.25 -9.91
CA LEU A 166 6.69 -7.07 -10.68
C LEU A 166 6.90 -6.54 -12.11
N LEU A 167 5.83 -6.13 -12.79
CA LEU A 167 5.94 -5.51 -14.12
C LEU A 167 6.75 -4.22 -14.07
N LYS A 168 6.51 -3.35 -13.11
CA LYS A 168 7.29 -2.09 -12.93
C LYS A 168 8.77 -2.33 -12.63
N ILE A 169 9.10 -3.43 -11.94
CA ILE A 169 10.48 -3.80 -11.63
C ILE A 169 11.23 -4.29 -12.88
N VAL A 170 10.53 -4.90 -13.83
CA VAL A 170 11.13 -5.50 -15.05
C VAL A 170 11.20 -4.51 -16.21
N LEU A 171 10.24 -3.56 -16.29
CA LEU A 171 10.20 -2.52 -17.32
C LEU A 171 11.20 -1.39 -17.04
#